data_aa76c22dc2a486a5d9e064607feff855
#
_entry.id   aa76c22dc2a486a5d9e064607feff855
#
_cell.length_a   1.000
_cell.length_b   1.000
_cell.length_c   1.000
_cell.angle_alpha   90.00
_cell.angle_beta   90.00
_cell.angle_gamma   90.00
#
_symmetry.space_group_name_H-M   'P 1'
#
loop_
_entity.id
_entity.type
_entity.pdbx_description
1 polymer ?
#
loop_
_entity_poly.entity_id
_entity_poly.type
_entity_poly.pdbx_seq_one_letter_code
_entity_poly.pdbx_strand_id
1 'polypeptide(L)'
;MAAPVARDQELELSIDSLAYGGNGVARLNGFVVFVRRGLPGDLVRARVTKVKRNHAEALAVEVLRPGPERVEAPCAHYPACGGCRFQDLAYEAQAAAKEEQVADALRRIGGIAEPPLEPIEPAVERFHYRNKLEYSFTATPSGPALGFHKAGRWDEVLEIERCWLTTELGNALRDAVRDWARAEGLEAYDQAGHTGYLRHLIVREGRNTGQALVQLVTAAGERFDRDELVEVLHRFPEVRSIHWAVNDSPAEVTNLPATLLWGEEAIEEELCGLRFRVRPNAFLQTNTAMAERIYALAGEYAALSGTETVYDLYCGIGTIGLTLASRALTVWGLEASEESVACALENADLNGIANAAFFAGEVGSSLEELRQRAGPPDVAVVDPPRAGLSGKALRRLARLEAPRLVYVSCNPTTLAGNAKELARDWGYRLERARPMDMFPHTPHVETVALFVRDQGTRPGV
;
A
#
# COMPACT_ATOMS: atom_id res chain seq x y z
N MET A 1 -2.19 -38.81 0.86
CA MET A 1 -1.61 -39.04 2.19
C MET A 1 -2.27 -38.07 3.17
N ALA A 2 -2.51 -38.48 4.39
CA ALA A 2 -2.97 -37.57 5.46
C ALA A 2 -1.85 -36.60 5.80
N ALA A 3 -2.21 -35.37 6.25
CA ALA A 3 -1.25 -34.41 6.73
C ALA A 3 -0.49 -35.00 7.94
N PRO A 4 0.82 -34.75 8.06
CA PRO A 4 1.64 -35.34 9.14
C PRO A 4 1.44 -34.63 10.50
N VAL A 5 0.53 -33.66 10.58
CA VAL A 5 0.24 -32.86 11.76
C VAL A 5 -1.25 -32.73 12.00
N ALA A 6 -1.65 -32.51 13.26
CA ALA A 6 -3.04 -32.30 13.67
C ALA A 6 -3.24 -30.88 14.19
N ARG A 7 -4.48 -30.37 14.13
CA ARG A 7 -4.87 -29.10 14.75
C ARG A 7 -4.62 -29.16 16.27
N ASP A 8 -4.21 -28.03 16.83
CA ASP A 8 -3.84 -27.81 18.25
C ASP A 8 -2.61 -28.60 18.72
N GLN A 9 -1.95 -29.36 17.84
CA GLN A 9 -0.65 -29.98 18.11
C GLN A 9 0.43 -28.92 18.29
N GLU A 10 1.28 -29.10 19.30
CA GLU A 10 2.49 -28.29 19.47
C GLU A 10 3.69 -29.02 18.84
N LEU A 11 4.51 -28.27 18.13
CA LEU A 11 5.66 -28.74 17.39
C LEU A 11 6.87 -27.82 17.66
N GLU A 12 8.05 -28.41 17.75
CA GLU A 12 9.30 -27.65 17.69
C GLU A 12 9.73 -27.54 16.23
N LEU A 13 9.84 -26.30 15.72
CA LEU A 13 10.08 -26.03 14.32
C LEU A 13 11.23 -25.03 14.15
N SER A 14 12.18 -25.37 13.27
CA SER A 14 13.16 -24.42 12.78
C SER A 14 12.55 -23.62 11.62
N ILE A 15 12.71 -22.30 11.64
CA ILE A 15 12.22 -21.41 10.59
C ILE A 15 13.30 -21.16 9.55
N ASP A 16 13.05 -21.58 8.32
CA ASP A 16 14.01 -21.51 7.21
C ASP A 16 14.01 -20.13 6.54
N SER A 17 12.82 -19.55 6.30
CA SER A 17 12.63 -18.33 5.52
C SER A 17 11.30 -17.63 5.86
N LEU A 18 11.02 -16.50 5.18
CA LEU A 18 9.70 -15.82 5.24
C LEU A 18 8.94 -16.04 3.92
N ALA A 19 7.69 -16.47 4.04
CA ALA A 19 6.75 -16.48 2.92
C ALA A 19 6.18 -15.08 2.68
N TYR A 20 5.69 -14.83 1.46
CA TYR A 20 4.87 -13.65 1.17
C TYR A 20 3.69 -13.58 2.14
N GLY A 21 3.45 -12.39 2.71
CA GLY A 21 2.47 -12.20 3.79
C GLY A 21 3.07 -12.33 5.21
N GLY A 22 4.37 -12.65 5.32
CA GLY A 22 5.14 -12.49 6.56
C GLY A 22 5.08 -13.64 7.55
N ASN A 23 4.66 -14.82 7.13
CA ASN A 23 4.76 -16.01 7.98
C ASN A 23 6.12 -16.69 7.77
N GLY A 24 6.74 -17.15 8.84
CA GLY A 24 7.90 -18.04 8.76
C GLY A 24 7.55 -19.34 8.05
N VAL A 25 8.50 -19.90 7.33
CA VAL A 25 8.39 -21.19 6.65
C VAL A 25 9.22 -22.22 7.41
N ALA A 26 8.60 -23.29 7.85
CA ALA A 26 9.27 -24.47 8.38
C ALA A 26 8.90 -25.71 7.56
N ARG A 27 9.74 -26.74 7.59
CA ARG A 27 9.48 -28.02 6.92
C ARG A 27 9.58 -29.19 7.90
N LEU A 28 8.49 -29.96 7.97
CA LEU A 28 8.45 -31.21 8.73
C LEU A 28 8.41 -32.39 7.75
N ASN A 29 9.56 -33.07 7.54
CA ASN A 29 9.68 -34.16 6.58
C ASN A 29 9.17 -33.78 5.16
N GLY A 30 9.48 -32.56 4.71
CA GLY A 30 9.05 -32.02 3.42
C GLY A 30 7.66 -31.40 3.42
N PHE A 31 6.85 -31.56 4.47
CA PHE A 31 5.55 -30.88 4.61
C PHE A 31 5.75 -29.46 5.12
N VAL A 32 5.17 -28.46 4.43
CA VAL A 32 5.34 -27.04 4.74
C VAL A 32 4.43 -26.63 5.90
N VAL A 33 4.98 -25.92 6.87
CA VAL A 33 4.25 -25.27 7.96
C VAL A 33 4.53 -23.78 7.93
N PHE A 34 3.50 -22.97 7.74
CA PHE A 34 3.58 -21.51 7.83
C PHE A 34 3.39 -21.09 9.29
N VAL A 35 4.40 -20.47 9.87
CA VAL A 35 4.44 -20.14 11.29
C VAL A 35 4.34 -18.62 11.49
N ARG A 36 3.19 -18.18 11.98
CA ARG A 36 3.01 -16.78 12.38
C ARG A 36 3.92 -16.45 13.56
N ARG A 37 4.63 -15.32 13.54
CA ARG A 37 5.64 -14.88 14.52
C ARG A 37 6.94 -15.70 14.54
N GLY A 38 7.15 -16.62 13.61
CA GLY A 38 8.44 -17.26 13.43
C GLY A 38 9.29 -16.46 12.45
N LEU A 39 10.52 -16.15 12.81
CA LEU A 39 11.48 -15.45 11.98
C LEU A 39 12.62 -16.36 11.53
N PRO A 40 13.26 -16.09 10.38
CA PRO A 40 14.35 -16.94 9.87
C PRO A 40 15.44 -17.18 10.91
N GLY A 41 15.85 -18.43 11.05
CA GLY A 41 16.85 -18.86 12.03
C GLY A 41 16.31 -19.17 13.43
N ASP A 42 15.04 -18.87 13.73
CA ASP A 42 14.44 -19.25 14.99
C ASP A 42 14.24 -20.75 15.11
N LEU A 43 14.41 -21.26 16.33
CA LEU A 43 13.76 -22.49 16.79
C LEU A 43 12.57 -22.10 17.66
N VAL A 44 11.36 -22.48 17.28
CA VAL A 44 10.13 -22.09 17.97
C VAL A 44 9.32 -23.30 18.40
N ARG A 45 8.60 -23.17 19.55
CA ARG A 45 7.44 -24.01 19.84
C ARG A 45 6.23 -23.36 19.19
N ALA A 46 5.60 -24.06 18.24
CA ALA A 46 4.48 -23.56 17.46
C ALA A 46 3.25 -24.45 17.62
N ARG A 47 2.09 -23.83 17.84
CA ARG A 47 0.79 -24.52 17.89
C ARG A 47 0.13 -24.47 16.53
N VAL A 48 -0.22 -25.64 15.98
CA VAL A 48 -0.92 -25.75 14.69
C VAL A 48 -2.33 -25.20 14.82
N THR A 49 -2.66 -24.18 14.03
CA THR A 49 -3.97 -23.53 14.04
C THR A 49 -4.89 -24.03 12.93
N LYS A 50 -4.31 -24.48 11.80
CA LYS A 50 -5.07 -24.96 10.66
C LYS A 50 -4.26 -25.98 9.86
N VAL A 51 -4.94 -27.01 9.38
CA VAL A 51 -4.35 -28.07 8.55
C VAL A 51 -5.01 -28.09 7.19
N LYS A 52 -4.21 -28.08 6.14
CA LYS A 52 -4.59 -28.23 4.74
C LYS A 52 -3.94 -29.49 4.16
N ARG A 53 -4.35 -29.89 2.96
CA ARG A 53 -3.84 -31.10 2.31
C ARG A 53 -2.31 -31.05 2.07
N ASN A 54 -1.76 -29.88 1.75
CA ASN A 54 -0.38 -29.68 1.31
C ASN A 54 0.44 -28.75 2.21
N HIS A 55 -0.15 -28.19 3.26
CA HIS A 55 0.52 -27.34 4.25
C HIS A 55 -0.28 -27.24 5.55
N ALA A 56 0.35 -26.71 6.60
CA ALA A 56 -0.34 -26.28 7.81
C ALA A 56 0.00 -24.82 8.15
N GLU A 57 -0.86 -24.20 8.95
CA GLU A 57 -0.65 -22.89 9.55
C GLU A 57 -0.47 -23.08 11.07
N ALA A 58 0.50 -22.40 11.66
CA ALA A 58 0.79 -22.46 13.08
C ALA A 58 1.08 -21.06 13.65
N LEU A 59 1.02 -20.94 14.96
CA LEU A 59 1.42 -19.76 15.71
C LEU A 59 2.59 -20.13 16.61
N ALA A 60 3.72 -19.43 16.50
CA ALA A 60 4.80 -19.53 17.46
C ALA A 60 4.29 -19.03 18.82
N VAL A 61 4.23 -19.93 19.79
CA VAL A 61 3.81 -19.63 21.17
C VAL A 61 5.01 -19.29 22.05
N GLU A 62 6.19 -19.78 21.68
CA GLU A 62 7.46 -19.54 22.36
C GLU A 62 8.62 -19.59 21.37
N VAL A 63 9.60 -18.68 21.53
CA VAL A 63 10.87 -18.73 20.84
C VAL A 63 11.86 -19.46 21.74
N LEU A 64 12.19 -20.71 21.40
CA LEU A 64 13.09 -21.56 22.17
C LEU A 64 14.56 -21.13 22.00
N ARG A 65 14.90 -20.72 20.78
CA ARG A 65 16.19 -20.13 20.45
C ARG A 65 16.00 -19.09 19.35
N PRO A 66 16.34 -17.81 19.64
CA PRO A 66 16.24 -16.76 18.64
C PRO A 66 17.23 -16.97 17.49
N GLY A 67 16.81 -16.59 16.28
CA GLY A 67 17.68 -16.50 15.12
C GLY A 67 18.69 -15.36 15.25
N PRO A 68 19.77 -15.38 14.47
CA PRO A 68 20.85 -14.39 14.57
C PRO A 68 20.41 -12.97 14.20
N GLU A 69 19.37 -12.84 13.38
CA GLU A 69 18.88 -11.55 12.90
C GLU A 69 17.72 -10.98 13.77
N ARG A 70 17.42 -11.61 14.91
CA ARG A 70 16.46 -11.04 15.85
C ARG A 70 17.03 -9.82 16.54
N VAL A 71 16.22 -8.76 16.63
CA VAL A 71 16.51 -7.51 17.31
C VAL A 71 15.38 -7.15 18.26
N GLU A 72 15.63 -6.24 19.19
CA GLU A 72 14.60 -5.70 20.06
C GLU A 72 13.72 -4.71 19.28
N ALA A 73 12.39 -4.90 19.34
CA ALA A 73 11.44 -4.00 18.71
C ALA A 73 11.30 -2.70 19.53
N PRO A 74 11.44 -1.51 18.91
CA PRO A 74 11.35 -0.25 19.65
C PRO A 74 9.92 0.10 20.09
N CYS A 75 8.90 -0.49 19.44
CA CYS A 75 7.50 -0.19 19.70
C CYS A 75 6.95 -1.05 20.84
N ALA A 76 6.49 -0.41 21.92
CA ALA A 76 5.89 -1.10 23.08
C ALA A 76 4.61 -1.90 22.73
N HIS A 77 3.93 -1.55 21.63
CA HIS A 77 2.72 -2.22 21.17
C HIS A 77 3.01 -3.45 20.28
N TYR A 78 4.25 -3.63 19.86
CA TYR A 78 4.66 -4.80 19.11
C TYR A 78 4.82 -6.02 20.04
N PRO A 79 4.39 -7.21 19.65
CA PRO A 79 3.75 -7.64 18.41
C PRO A 79 2.21 -7.71 18.49
N ALA A 80 1.59 -7.07 19.49
CA ALA A 80 0.13 -7.10 19.67
C ALA A 80 -0.62 -6.27 18.62
N CYS A 81 -0.04 -5.12 18.22
CA CYS A 81 -0.57 -4.26 17.16
C CYS A 81 -0.47 -4.93 15.79
N GLY A 82 -1.54 -4.84 14.98
CA GLY A 82 -1.60 -5.40 13.62
C GLY A 82 -0.83 -4.60 12.56
N GLY A 83 -0.33 -3.41 12.88
CA GLY A 83 0.33 -2.52 11.91
C GLY A 83 1.72 -2.96 11.46
N CYS A 84 2.45 -3.71 12.30
CA CYS A 84 3.81 -4.19 12.01
C CYS A 84 3.94 -5.69 12.19
N ARG A 85 4.84 -6.31 11.40
CA ARG A 85 5.10 -7.76 11.43
C ARG A 85 6.53 -8.12 11.79
N PHE A 86 7.50 -7.21 11.58
CA PHE A 86 8.93 -7.50 11.54
C PHE A 86 9.77 -6.51 12.36
N GLN A 87 9.20 -5.78 13.33
CA GLN A 87 10.03 -4.86 14.13
C GLN A 87 11.13 -5.57 14.94
N ASP A 88 10.99 -6.88 15.15
CA ASP A 88 11.95 -7.74 15.85
C ASP A 88 12.88 -8.53 14.90
N LEU A 89 12.95 -8.14 13.61
CA LEU A 89 13.90 -8.65 12.62
C LEU A 89 14.80 -7.50 12.14
N ALA A 90 16.09 -7.73 12.07
CA ALA A 90 17.05 -6.76 11.53
C ALA A 90 16.61 -6.28 10.13
N TYR A 91 16.77 -4.99 9.86
CA TYR A 91 16.22 -4.39 8.64
C TYR A 91 16.78 -5.02 7.36
N GLU A 92 18.07 -5.29 7.35
CA GLU A 92 18.76 -5.92 6.23
C GLU A 92 18.19 -7.32 5.91
N ALA A 93 17.83 -8.06 6.94
CA ALA A 93 17.15 -9.36 6.79
C ALA A 93 15.70 -9.22 6.30
N GLN A 94 14.99 -8.14 6.71
CA GLN A 94 13.67 -7.83 6.14
C GLN A 94 13.76 -7.56 4.63
N ALA A 95 14.70 -6.73 4.21
CA ALA A 95 14.92 -6.37 2.81
C ALA A 95 15.31 -7.61 1.97
N ALA A 96 16.27 -8.40 2.43
CA ALA A 96 16.67 -9.64 1.76
C ALA A 96 15.50 -10.64 1.61
N ALA A 97 14.66 -10.78 2.64
CA ALA A 97 13.48 -11.64 2.57
C ALA A 97 12.44 -11.14 1.55
N LYS A 98 12.25 -9.83 1.42
CA LYS A 98 11.35 -9.23 0.41
C LYS A 98 11.88 -9.43 -1.01
N GLU A 99 13.18 -9.25 -1.23
CA GLU A 99 13.84 -9.52 -2.52
C GLU A 99 13.63 -10.98 -2.94
N GLU A 100 13.91 -11.93 -2.03
CA GLU A 100 13.74 -13.36 -2.31
C GLU A 100 12.27 -13.73 -2.57
N GLN A 101 11.30 -13.09 -1.91
CA GLN A 101 9.87 -13.31 -2.17
C GLN A 101 9.49 -12.89 -3.59
N VAL A 102 10.03 -11.80 -4.12
CA VAL A 102 9.81 -11.37 -5.51
C VAL A 102 10.48 -12.36 -6.47
N ALA A 103 11.72 -12.74 -6.20
CA ALA A 103 12.45 -13.75 -7.00
C ALA A 103 11.69 -15.08 -7.05
N ASP A 104 11.25 -15.59 -5.91
CA ASP A 104 10.49 -16.83 -5.80
C ASP A 104 9.16 -16.77 -6.57
N ALA A 105 8.43 -15.66 -6.50
CA ALA A 105 7.19 -15.48 -7.23
C ALA A 105 7.44 -15.52 -8.76
N LEU A 106 8.44 -14.79 -9.25
CA LEU A 106 8.80 -14.77 -10.66
C LEU A 106 9.28 -16.15 -11.16
N ARG A 107 10.05 -16.90 -10.35
CA ARG A 107 10.48 -18.25 -10.70
C ARG A 107 9.33 -19.25 -10.72
N ARG A 108 8.55 -19.34 -9.64
CA ARG A 108 7.57 -20.42 -9.44
C ARG A 108 6.24 -20.15 -10.12
N ILE A 109 5.76 -18.91 -10.09
CA ILE A 109 4.48 -18.51 -10.70
C ILE A 109 4.73 -17.99 -12.11
N GLY A 110 5.69 -17.07 -12.26
CA GLY A 110 6.06 -16.47 -13.53
C GLY A 110 6.66 -17.45 -14.53
N GLY A 111 7.30 -18.52 -14.04
CA GLY A 111 8.00 -19.51 -14.89
C GLY A 111 9.32 -18.97 -15.47
N ILE A 112 9.88 -17.91 -14.87
CA ILE A 112 11.15 -17.29 -15.27
C ILE A 112 12.25 -17.91 -14.43
N ALA A 113 13.05 -18.81 -15.00
CA ALA A 113 14.06 -19.57 -14.26
C ALA A 113 15.11 -18.64 -13.61
N GLU A 114 15.58 -17.65 -14.35
CA GLU A 114 16.53 -16.62 -13.92
C GLU A 114 15.86 -15.25 -14.12
N PRO A 115 15.05 -14.77 -13.14
CA PRO A 115 14.42 -13.47 -13.30
C PRO A 115 15.48 -12.36 -13.32
N PRO A 116 15.35 -11.36 -14.21
CA PRO A 116 16.28 -10.23 -14.30
C PRO A 116 16.02 -9.25 -13.15
N LEU A 117 16.29 -9.71 -11.92
CA LEU A 117 16.04 -8.99 -10.70
C LEU A 117 17.25 -8.14 -10.32
N GLU A 118 17.01 -6.86 -10.12
CA GLU A 118 17.97 -5.95 -9.52
C GLU A 118 17.90 -6.03 -7.99
N PRO A 119 18.98 -5.65 -7.27
CA PRO A 119 18.93 -5.60 -5.81
C PRO A 119 17.78 -4.71 -5.32
N ILE A 120 17.17 -5.10 -4.20
CA ILE A 120 16.09 -4.33 -3.60
C ILE A 120 16.53 -2.90 -3.27
N GLU A 121 15.71 -1.92 -3.64
CA GLU A 121 15.89 -0.55 -3.19
C GLU A 121 15.46 -0.46 -1.72
N PRO A 122 16.39 -0.17 -0.79
CA PRO A 122 16.05 -0.08 0.62
C PRO A 122 15.21 1.17 0.91
N ALA A 123 14.43 1.12 1.99
CA ALA A 123 13.69 2.27 2.44
C ALA A 123 14.63 3.42 2.86
N VAL A 124 14.28 4.64 2.46
CA VAL A 124 14.99 5.86 2.87
C VAL A 124 14.87 6.08 4.38
N GLU A 125 13.66 5.89 4.91
CA GLU A 125 13.36 5.96 6.34
C GLU A 125 12.78 4.62 6.81
N ARG A 126 13.32 4.06 7.88
CA ARG A 126 12.84 2.78 8.44
C ARG A 126 11.65 2.97 9.37
N PHE A 127 11.52 4.16 9.98
CA PHE A 127 10.45 4.61 10.87
C PHE A 127 10.00 6.01 10.44
N HIS A 128 8.87 6.46 10.98
CA HIS A 128 8.30 7.79 10.72
C HIS A 128 8.04 8.10 9.23
N TYR A 129 7.93 7.08 8.40
CA TYR A 129 7.81 7.23 6.95
C TYR A 129 6.36 7.40 6.46
N ARG A 130 5.37 6.99 7.26
CA ARG A 130 3.98 7.07 6.83
C ARG A 130 3.46 8.49 6.85
N ASN A 131 2.97 8.92 5.72
CA ASN A 131 2.30 10.20 5.55
C ASN A 131 0.76 10.10 5.72
N LYS A 132 0.20 8.91 5.88
CA LYS A 132 -1.23 8.69 6.17
C LYS A 132 -1.40 7.55 7.15
N LEU A 133 -2.17 7.79 8.21
CA LEU A 133 -2.67 6.75 9.11
C LEU A 133 -4.17 6.87 9.32
N GLU A 134 -4.82 5.73 9.43
CA GLU A 134 -6.24 5.58 9.74
C GLU A 134 -6.35 4.85 11.08
N TYR A 135 -6.71 5.59 12.11
CA TYR A 135 -6.92 5.05 13.45
C TYR A 135 -8.38 4.67 13.64
N SER A 136 -8.64 3.58 14.35
CA SER A 136 -9.99 3.23 14.82
C SER A 136 -10.20 3.67 16.24
N PHE A 137 -11.38 4.18 16.57
CA PHE A 137 -11.79 4.42 17.95
C PHE A 137 -12.15 3.11 18.65
N THR A 138 -11.90 3.08 19.96
CA THR A 138 -12.29 1.97 20.85
C THR A 138 -12.64 2.51 22.22
N ALA A 139 -13.52 1.82 22.93
CA ALA A 139 -13.89 2.16 24.29
C ALA A 139 -12.85 1.63 25.29
N THR A 140 -12.46 2.48 26.24
CA THR A 140 -11.62 2.09 27.38
C THR A 140 -12.27 2.58 28.68
N PRO A 141 -11.82 2.13 29.87
CA PRO A 141 -12.31 2.66 31.15
C PRO A 141 -12.11 4.17 31.31
N SER A 142 -11.14 4.75 30.58
CA SER A 142 -10.82 6.18 30.61
C SER A 142 -11.55 6.98 29.50
N GLY A 143 -12.51 6.40 28.82
CA GLY A 143 -13.22 6.99 27.67
C GLY A 143 -12.73 6.48 26.32
N PRO A 144 -13.07 7.17 25.21
CA PRO A 144 -12.62 6.77 23.89
C PRO A 144 -11.12 6.82 23.75
N ALA A 145 -10.55 5.86 23.02
CA ALA A 145 -9.14 5.78 22.68
C ALA A 145 -8.98 5.54 21.18
N LEU A 146 -7.81 5.83 20.65
CA LEU A 146 -7.45 5.67 19.25
C LEU A 146 -6.31 4.67 19.08
N GLY A 147 -6.46 3.78 18.10
CA GLY A 147 -5.42 2.82 17.83
C GLY A 147 -5.65 1.98 16.59
N PHE A 148 -5.09 0.78 16.60
CA PHE A 148 -5.16 -0.16 15.48
C PHE A 148 -5.68 -1.52 15.92
N HIS A 149 -6.27 -2.26 15.01
CA HIS A 149 -6.68 -3.64 15.27
C HIS A 149 -5.52 -4.49 15.76
N LYS A 150 -5.79 -5.34 16.75
CA LYS A 150 -4.83 -6.35 17.20
C LYS A 150 -4.50 -7.32 16.08
N ALA A 151 -3.29 -7.81 16.08
CA ALA A 151 -2.80 -8.73 15.05
C ALA A 151 -3.69 -9.99 14.95
N GLY A 152 -4.42 -10.11 13.83
CA GLY A 152 -5.34 -11.22 13.56
C GLY A 152 -6.72 -11.12 14.21
N ARG A 153 -7.09 -9.96 14.74
CA ARG A 153 -8.41 -9.66 15.29
C ARG A 153 -8.99 -8.43 14.59
N TRP A 154 -10.14 -8.59 13.95
CA TRP A 154 -10.86 -7.48 13.32
C TRP A 154 -11.76 -6.73 14.30
N ASP A 155 -12.12 -7.39 15.40
CA ASP A 155 -13.09 -6.97 16.42
C ASP A 155 -12.44 -6.34 17.67
N GLU A 156 -11.11 -6.30 17.73
CA GLU A 156 -10.38 -5.72 18.86
C GLU A 156 -9.39 -4.65 18.40
N VAL A 157 -9.58 -3.42 18.87
CA VAL A 157 -8.64 -2.32 18.68
C VAL A 157 -7.77 -2.15 19.91
N LEU A 158 -6.47 -2.02 19.69
CA LEU A 158 -5.47 -1.74 20.72
C LEU A 158 -5.23 -0.23 20.77
N GLU A 159 -5.41 0.39 21.93
CA GLU A 159 -5.01 1.78 22.15
C GLU A 159 -3.51 1.95 21.89
N ILE A 160 -3.14 2.97 21.15
CA ILE A 160 -1.74 3.26 20.79
C ILE A 160 -1.29 4.54 21.48
N GLU A 161 -0.25 4.42 22.31
CA GLU A 161 0.39 5.58 22.95
C GLU A 161 1.34 6.29 21.99
N ARG A 162 2.10 5.54 21.20
CA ARG A 162 3.01 6.06 20.18
C ARG A 162 3.12 5.10 19.01
N CYS A 163 2.90 5.59 17.80
CA CYS A 163 3.15 4.84 16.56
C CYS A 163 4.49 5.29 15.97
N TRP A 164 5.41 4.34 15.79
CA TRP A 164 6.72 4.59 15.19
C TRP A 164 6.68 4.73 13.66
N LEU A 165 5.55 4.45 13.02
CA LEU A 165 5.44 4.58 11.56
C LEU A 165 5.07 6.00 11.12
N THR A 166 4.36 6.76 11.97
CA THR A 166 4.02 8.18 11.71
C THR A 166 5.00 9.12 12.38
N THR A 167 4.88 10.40 12.09
CA THR A 167 5.69 11.48 12.67
C THR A 167 5.26 11.80 14.11
N GLU A 168 6.00 12.66 14.77
CA GLU A 168 5.58 13.24 16.06
C GLU A 168 4.31 14.07 15.90
N LEU A 169 4.16 14.80 14.79
CA LEU A 169 2.93 15.54 14.47
C LEU A 169 1.73 14.59 14.36
N GLY A 170 1.85 13.50 13.61
CA GLY A 170 0.77 12.51 13.48
C GLY A 170 0.36 11.88 14.81
N ASN A 171 1.33 11.60 15.70
CA ASN A 171 1.04 11.16 17.08
C ASN A 171 0.34 12.25 17.90
N ALA A 172 0.82 13.52 17.82
CA ALA A 172 0.24 14.63 18.57
C ALA A 172 -1.19 14.97 18.12
N LEU A 173 -1.48 14.94 16.82
CA LEU A 173 -2.83 15.13 16.28
C LEU A 173 -3.80 14.02 16.75
N ARG A 174 -3.36 12.76 16.74
CA ARG A 174 -4.14 11.66 17.30
C ARG A 174 -4.46 11.90 18.77
N ASP A 175 -3.46 12.29 19.58
CA ASP A 175 -3.64 12.52 21.01
C ASP A 175 -4.58 13.69 21.28
N ALA A 176 -4.46 14.79 20.53
CA ALA A 176 -5.34 15.94 20.64
C ALA A 176 -6.82 15.58 20.37
N VAL A 177 -7.08 14.78 19.33
CA VAL A 177 -8.43 14.32 19.02
C VAL A 177 -8.96 13.33 20.06
N ARG A 178 -8.11 12.42 20.56
CA ARG A 178 -8.50 11.53 21.66
C ARG A 178 -8.90 12.31 22.91
N ASP A 179 -8.09 13.29 23.31
CA ASP A 179 -8.31 14.05 24.55
C ASP A 179 -9.54 14.97 24.41
N TRP A 180 -9.74 15.57 23.24
CA TRP A 180 -10.99 16.28 22.91
C TRP A 180 -12.20 15.34 23.02
N ALA A 181 -12.18 14.17 22.40
CA ALA A 181 -13.28 13.22 22.40
C ALA A 181 -13.65 12.75 23.84
N ARG A 182 -12.64 12.64 24.73
CA ARG A 182 -12.83 12.34 26.14
C ARG A 182 -13.49 13.51 26.88
N ALA A 183 -13.05 14.73 26.62
CA ALA A 183 -13.60 15.93 27.24
C ALA A 183 -15.08 16.13 26.86
N GLU A 184 -15.42 15.89 25.60
CA GLU A 184 -16.79 15.93 25.09
C GLU A 184 -17.68 14.75 25.55
N GLY A 185 -17.11 13.75 26.21
CA GLY A 185 -17.86 12.56 26.64
C GLY A 185 -18.41 11.72 25.50
N LEU A 186 -17.79 11.77 24.31
CA LEU A 186 -18.23 11.04 23.12
C LEU A 186 -17.92 9.53 23.28
N GLU A 187 -18.78 8.72 22.69
CA GLU A 187 -18.66 7.26 22.73
C GLU A 187 -17.96 6.72 21.47
N ALA A 188 -17.02 5.80 21.66
CA ALA A 188 -16.45 5.03 20.55
C ALA A 188 -17.52 4.09 19.97
N TYR A 189 -17.47 3.89 18.64
CA TYR A 189 -18.32 2.92 17.96
C TYR A 189 -17.90 1.49 18.26
N ASP A 190 -18.82 0.67 18.72
CA ASP A 190 -18.62 -0.77 18.87
C ASP A 190 -18.96 -1.48 17.56
N GLN A 191 -17.94 -2.04 16.92
CA GLN A 191 -18.07 -2.73 15.63
C GLN A 191 -18.91 -4.02 15.73
N ALA A 192 -18.90 -4.69 16.87
CA ALA A 192 -19.67 -5.91 17.08
C ALA A 192 -21.14 -5.64 17.38
N GLY A 193 -21.43 -4.64 18.20
CA GLY A 193 -22.77 -4.25 18.61
C GLY A 193 -23.45 -3.23 17.67
N HIS A 194 -22.70 -2.64 16.73
CA HIS A 194 -23.16 -1.55 15.85
C HIS A 194 -23.77 -0.37 16.60
N THR A 195 -23.15 0.00 17.72
CA THR A 195 -23.58 1.09 18.60
C THR A 195 -22.43 2.04 18.87
N GLY A 196 -22.73 3.27 19.33
CA GLY A 196 -21.72 4.30 19.57
C GLY A 196 -21.65 5.32 18.44
N TYR A 197 -20.60 6.13 18.42
CA TYR A 197 -20.54 7.30 17.54
C TYR A 197 -19.21 7.47 16.81
N LEU A 198 -18.07 7.57 17.51
CA LEU A 198 -16.75 7.81 16.92
C LEU A 198 -16.22 6.54 16.25
N ARG A 199 -15.92 6.58 14.96
CA ARG A 199 -15.46 5.42 14.20
C ARG A 199 -13.99 5.45 13.86
N HIS A 200 -13.55 6.47 13.11
CA HIS A 200 -12.17 6.54 12.65
C HIS A 200 -11.63 7.97 12.72
N LEU A 201 -10.32 8.07 12.83
CA LEU A 201 -9.56 9.29 12.64
C LEU A 201 -8.53 9.05 11.54
N ILE A 202 -8.56 9.86 10.51
CA ILE A 202 -7.56 9.85 9.45
C ILE A 202 -6.67 11.08 9.64
N VAL A 203 -5.36 10.87 9.71
CA VAL A 203 -4.35 11.91 9.69
C VAL A 203 -3.52 11.71 8.44
N ARG A 204 -3.40 12.74 7.63
CA ARG A 204 -2.55 12.77 6.43
C ARG A 204 -1.61 13.96 6.51
N GLU A 205 -0.36 13.76 6.17
CA GLU A 205 0.69 14.77 6.19
C GLU A 205 1.28 14.94 4.78
N GLY A 206 1.45 16.17 4.33
CA GLY A 206 2.32 16.51 3.22
C GLY A 206 3.75 16.59 3.76
N ARG A 207 4.53 15.54 3.55
CA ARG A 207 5.84 15.35 4.18
C ARG A 207 6.87 16.39 3.76
N ASN A 208 6.83 16.80 2.49
CA ASN A 208 7.74 17.78 1.93
C ASN A 208 7.20 19.22 2.05
N THR A 209 5.89 19.39 2.36
CA THR A 209 5.26 20.71 2.53
C THR A 209 4.99 21.08 3.98
N GLY A 210 5.02 20.10 4.90
CA GLY A 210 4.68 20.32 6.31
C GLY A 210 3.19 20.59 6.57
N GLN A 211 2.32 20.32 5.61
CA GLN A 211 0.86 20.50 5.77
C GLN A 211 0.22 19.23 6.33
N ALA A 212 -0.87 19.37 7.10
CA ALA A 212 -1.64 18.25 7.62
C ALA A 212 -3.13 18.39 7.34
N LEU A 213 -3.77 17.24 7.05
CA LEU A 213 -5.22 17.06 6.92
C LEU A 213 -5.68 16.10 7.99
N VAL A 214 -6.74 16.46 8.68
CA VAL A 214 -7.41 15.63 9.68
C VAL A 214 -8.84 15.38 9.25
N GLN A 215 -9.26 14.10 9.24
CA GLN A 215 -10.64 13.72 8.95
C GLN A 215 -11.20 12.86 10.07
N LEU A 216 -12.28 13.33 10.70
CA LEU A 216 -13.06 12.56 11.66
C LEU A 216 -14.14 11.77 10.92
N VAL A 217 -14.30 10.49 11.24
CA VAL A 217 -15.40 9.65 10.75
C VAL A 217 -16.28 9.22 11.92
N THR A 218 -17.59 9.47 11.82
CA THR A 218 -18.55 9.13 12.85
C THR A 218 -19.70 8.28 12.29
N ALA A 219 -20.50 7.69 13.17
CA ALA A 219 -21.84 7.23 12.82
C ALA A 219 -22.78 8.43 12.56
N ALA A 220 -24.02 8.16 12.14
CA ALA A 220 -25.01 9.21 11.87
C ALA A 220 -25.32 10.09 13.08
N GLY A 221 -25.72 11.30 12.75
CA GLY A 221 -26.04 12.36 13.70
C GLY A 221 -24.87 13.26 14.00
N GLU A 222 -25.16 14.47 14.38
CA GLU A 222 -24.17 15.45 14.84
C GLU A 222 -24.24 15.51 16.35
N ARG A 223 -23.19 14.98 17.03
CA ARG A 223 -23.14 14.83 18.49
C ARG A 223 -21.94 15.54 19.12
N PHE A 224 -21.23 16.36 18.35
CA PHE A 224 -20.07 17.12 18.82
C PHE A 224 -20.15 18.56 18.35
N ASP A 225 -19.49 19.47 19.06
CA ASP A 225 -19.30 20.84 18.63
C ASP A 225 -18.15 20.90 17.60
N ARG A 226 -18.51 21.35 16.38
CA ARG A 226 -17.54 21.48 15.27
C ARG A 226 -16.47 22.52 15.56
N ASP A 227 -16.87 23.63 16.15
CA ASP A 227 -15.96 24.75 16.43
C ASP A 227 -14.94 24.35 17.48
N GLU A 228 -15.31 23.56 18.49
CA GLU A 228 -14.36 23.03 19.49
C GLU A 228 -13.35 22.07 18.87
N LEU A 229 -13.75 21.14 17.99
CA LEU A 229 -12.83 20.29 17.27
C LEU A 229 -11.85 21.10 16.42
N VAL A 230 -12.37 22.11 15.70
CA VAL A 230 -11.56 23.03 14.90
C VAL A 230 -10.59 23.79 15.80
N GLU A 231 -11.01 24.33 16.95
CA GLU A 231 -10.14 25.06 17.86
C GLU A 231 -8.99 24.19 18.41
N VAL A 232 -9.29 22.92 18.76
CA VAL A 232 -8.26 21.97 19.22
C VAL A 232 -7.22 21.71 18.14
N LEU A 233 -7.65 21.47 16.91
CA LEU A 233 -6.76 21.15 15.79
C LEU A 233 -6.02 22.39 15.24
N HIS A 234 -6.64 23.58 15.32
CA HIS A 234 -6.00 24.83 14.88
C HIS A 234 -4.79 25.26 15.74
N ARG A 235 -4.57 24.64 16.88
CA ARG A 235 -3.37 24.83 17.69
C ARG A 235 -2.11 24.27 17.00
N PHE A 236 -2.28 23.42 15.98
CA PHE A 236 -1.20 22.87 15.17
C PHE A 236 -1.09 23.69 13.87
N PRO A 237 -0.04 24.50 13.69
CA PRO A 237 0.09 25.38 12.53
C PRO A 237 0.25 24.63 11.20
N GLU A 238 0.55 23.32 11.26
CA GLU A 238 0.65 22.44 10.10
C GLU A 238 -0.74 22.03 9.56
N VAL A 239 -1.78 22.04 10.39
CA VAL A 239 -3.14 21.69 9.98
C VAL A 239 -3.68 22.75 9.03
N ARG A 240 -4.01 22.32 7.83
CA ARG A 240 -4.58 23.15 6.76
C ARG A 240 -5.99 22.75 6.38
N SER A 241 -6.42 21.57 6.77
CA SER A 241 -7.65 20.96 6.27
C SER A 241 -8.25 20.07 7.35
N ILE A 242 -9.50 20.34 7.74
CA ILE A 242 -10.25 19.55 8.72
C ILE A 242 -11.56 19.13 8.09
N HIS A 243 -11.82 17.84 8.06
CA HIS A 243 -12.99 17.22 7.46
C HIS A 243 -13.76 16.34 8.42
N TRP A 244 -15.02 16.18 8.13
CA TRP A 244 -15.91 15.24 8.79
C TRP A 244 -16.65 14.39 7.76
N ALA A 245 -16.70 13.08 7.98
CA ALA A 245 -17.45 12.13 7.18
C ALA A 245 -18.36 11.27 8.06
N VAL A 246 -19.47 10.82 7.49
CA VAL A 246 -20.44 9.96 8.18
C VAL A 246 -20.41 8.58 7.53
N ASN A 247 -20.24 7.55 8.35
CA ASN A 247 -20.33 6.14 7.96
C ASN A 247 -21.49 5.47 8.70
N ASP A 248 -22.62 5.31 8.02
CA ASP A 248 -23.80 4.61 8.55
C ASP A 248 -23.83 3.12 8.24
N SER A 249 -22.86 2.63 7.48
CA SER A 249 -22.79 1.22 7.14
C SER A 249 -22.10 0.40 8.27
N PRO A 250 -22.40 -0.88 8.41
CA PRO A 250 -21.65 -1.76 9.32
C PRO A 250 -20.17 -1.92 8.93
N ALA A 251 -19.81 -1.66 7.68
CA ALA A 251 -18.45 -1.84 7.18
C ALA A 251 -17.51 -0.75 7.70
N GLU A 252 -16.25 -1.11 7.93
CA GLU A 252 -15.17 -0.18 8.28
C GLU A 252 -14.65 0.51 7.00
N VAL A 253 -15.41 1.50 6.54
CA VAL A 253 -15.08 2.29 5.34
C VAL A 253 -14.70 3.71 5.78
N THR A 254 -13.59 4.21 5.28
CA THR A 254 -13.08 5.57 5.53
C THR A 254 -13.11 6.45 4.28
N ASN A 255 -13.16 5.85 3.09
CA ASN A 255 -13.29 6.56 1.81
C ASN A 255 -14.76 6.93 1.57
N LEU A 256 -15.18 8.05 2.13
CA LEU A 256 -16.56 8.55 2.16
C LEU A 256 -16.60 10.01 1.75
N PRO A 257 -17.73 10.51 1.20
CA PRO A 257 -17.93 11.94 1.02
C PRO A 257 -17.71 12.68 2.35
N ALA A 258 -16.84 13.67 2.35
CA ALA A 258 -16.47 14.41 3.54
C ALA A 258 -16.90 15.86 3.43
N THR A 259 -17.39 16.42 4.55
CA THR A 259 -17.70 17.83 4.69
C THR A 259 -16.48 18.56 5.21
N LEU A 260 -16.08 19.64 4.54
CA LEU A 260 -15.05 20.54 5.04
C LEU A 260 -15.59 21.29 6.28
N LEU A 261 -14.90 21.15 7.40
CA LEU A 261 -15.20 21.89 8.62
C LEU A 261 -14.40 23.19 8.71
N TRP A 262 -13.13 23.13 8.29
CA TRP A 262 -12.24 24.30 8.35
C TRP A 262 -11.09 24.18 7.36
N GLY A 263 -10.61 25.33 6.89
CA GLY A 263 -9.41 25.44 6.07
C GLY A 263 -9.64 25.12 4.60
N GLU A 264 -8.75 24.38 3.99
CA GLU A 264 -8.74 24.07 2.57
C GLU A 264 -9.32 22.68 2.26
N GLU A 265 -9.89 22.50 1.06
CA GLU A 265 -10.42 21.20 0.60
C GLU A 265 -9.35 20.12 0.46
N ALA A 266 -8.10 20.51 0.32
CA ALA A 266 -6.94 19.63 0.08
C ALA A 266 -5.71 20.18 0.78
N ILE A 267 -4.77 19.31 1.09
CA ILE A 267 -3.39 19.69 1.40
C ILE A 267 -2.52 19.54 0.16
N GLU A 268 -1.35 20.16 0.18
CA GLU A 268 -0.34 19.96 -0.85
C GLU A 268 0.74 18.99 -0.38
N GLU A 269 1.21 18.16 -1.30
CA GLU A 269 2.44 17.39 -1.17
C GLU A 269 3.36 17.71 -2.33
N GLU A 270 4.67 17.73 -2.10
CA GLU A 270 5.67 17.88 -3.14
C GLU A 270 6.33 16.52 -3.43
N LEU A 271 6.32 16.08 -4.69
CA LEU A 271 6.90 14.84 -5.15
C LEU A 271 7.68 15.08 -6.45
N CYS A 272 8.95 14.69 -6.47
CA CYS A 272 9.81 14.84 -7.65
C CYS A 272 9.84 16.29 -8.19
N GLY A 273 9.73 17.30 -7.32
CA GLY A 273 9.72 18.71 -7.68
C GLY A 273 8.39 19.24 -8.24
N LEU A 274 7.32 18.44 -8.19
CA LEU A 274 5.97 18.82 -8.56
C LEU A 274 5.08 18.91 -7.33
N ARG A 275 4.13 19.84 -7.31
CA ARG A 275 3.13 19.99 -6.27
C ARG A 275 1.86 19.20 -6.63
N PHE A 276 1.33 18.49 -5.64
CA PHE A 276 0.10 17.73 -5.78
C PHE A 276 -0.91 18.13 -4.71
N ARG A 277 -2.10 18.52 -5.12
CA ARG A 277 -3.25 18.68 -4.23
C ARG A 277 -3.81 17.30 -3.88
N VAL A 278 -3.96 17.05 -2.58
CA VAL A 278 -4.36 15.75 -2.05
C VAL A 278 -5.60 15.93 -1.19
N ARG A 279 -6.76 15.54 -1.72
CA ARG A 279 -8.05 15.55 -1.03
C ARG A 279 -8.15 14.38 -0.03
N PRO A 280 -9.11 14.39 0.91
CA PRO A 280 -9.27 13.31 1.90
C PRO A 280 -9.28 11.90 1.29
N ASN A 281 -10.05 11.71 0.22
CA ASN A 281 -10.24 10.42 -0.43
C ASN A 281 -9.20 10.11 -1.52
N ALA A 282 -8.38 11.08 -1.91
CA ALA A 282 -7.38 10.89 -2.95
C ALA A 282 -6.37 9.83 -2.53
N PHE A 283 -6.07 8.90 -3.44
CA PHE A 283 -4.95 7.98 -3.24
C PHE A 283 -3.64 8.70 -3.51
N LEU A 284 -2.73 8.60 -2.57
CA LEU A 284 -1.33 8.95 -2.70
C LEU A 284 -0.51 7.89 -1.97
N GLN A 285 0.62 7.49 -2.50
CA GLN A 285 1.52 6.54 -1.86
C GLN A 285 1.87 7.02 -0.44
N THR A 286 1.74 6.11 0.55
CA THR A 286 1.80 6.51 1.97
C THR A 286 3.21 6.62 2.55
N ASN A 287 4.23 6.58 1.71
CA ASN A 287 5.64 6.85 2.01
C ASN A 287 6.19 7.76 0.91
N THR A 288 6.24 9.06 1.18
CA THR A 288 6.62 10.09 0.22
C THR A 288 8.00 9.86 -0.39
N ALA A 289 9.02 9.61 0.44
CA ALA A 289 10.40 9.42 -0.02
C ALA A 289 10.55 8.19 -0.93
N MET A 290 9.86 7.08 -0.62
CA MET A 290 9.91 5.89 -1.46
C MET A 290 9.02 6.03 -2.69
N ALA A 291 7.94 6.80 -2.66
CA ALA A 291 7.15 7.13 -3.84
C ALA A 291 8.00 7.86 -4.89
N GLU A 292 8.80 8.84 -4.49
CA GLU A 292 9.74 9.52 -5.37
C GLU A 292 10.74 8.54 -6.01
N ARG A 293 11.25 7.56 -5.24
CA ARG A 293 12.14 6.51 -5.77
C ARG A 293 11.44 5.62 -6.78
N ILE A 294 10.18 5.23 -6.52
CA ILE A 294 9.38 4.45 -7.47
C ILE A 294 9.15 5.24 -8.76
N TYR A 295 8.77 6.51 -8.67
CA TYR A 295 8.50 7.34 -9.84
C TYR A 295 9.76 7.62 -10.65
N ALA A 296 10.90 7.86 -9.96
CA ALA A 296 12.19 8.00 -10.63
C ALA A 296 12.60 6.72 -11.39
N LEU A 297 12.43 5.55 -10.76
CA LEU A 297 12.71 4.25 -11.40
C LEU A 297 11.75 3.96 -12.56
N ALA A 298 10.45 4.25 -12.40
CA ALA A 298 9.49 4.13 -13.48
C ALA A 298 9.88 5.02 -14.68
N GLY A 299 10.36 6.22 -14.41
CA GLY A 299 10.89 7.14 -15.43
C GLY A 299 12.18 6.65 -16.09
N GLU A 300 13.09 6.01 -15.34
CA GLU A 300 14.27 5.36 -15.89
C GLU A 300 13.87 4.21 -16.85
N TYR A 301 12.95 3.35 -16.40
CA TYR A 301 12.48 2.20 -17.19
C TYR A 301 11.66 2.63 -18.41
N ALA A 302 10.92 3.74 -18.30
CA ALA A 302 10.21 4.34 -19.44
C ALA A 302 11.17 4.82 -20.52
N ALA A 303 12.41 5.22 -20.18
CA ALA A 303 13.49 5.64 -21.09
C ALA A 303 13.01 6.67 -22.14
N LEU A 304 12.37 7.76 -21.67
CA LEU A 304 11.76 8.77 -22.52
C LEU A 304 12.80 9.74 -23.09
N SER A 305 12.62 10.12 -24.36
CA SER A 305 13.48 11.03 -25.12
C SER A 305 12.81 12.38 -25.49
N GLY A 306 11.53 12.53 -25.16
CA GLY A 306 10.71 13.72 -25.50
C GLY A 306 9.80 13.52 -26.71
N THR A 307 9.83 12.35 -27.34
CA THR A 307 9.05 12.06 -28.56
C THR A 307 7.94 11.04 -28.32
N GLU A 308 7.89 10.45 -27.16
CA GLU A 308 7.01 9.34 -26.85
C GLU A 308 5.62 9.77 -26.38
N THR A 309 4.60 9.04 -26.82
CA THR A 309 3.27 9.04 -26.25
C THR A 309 3.24 8.04 -25.10
N VAL A 310 2.95 8.53 -23.89
CA VAL A 310 2.91 7.74 -22.65
C VAL A 310 1.45 7.54 -22.21
N TYR A 311 1.08 6.30 -21.91
CA TYR A 311 -0.17 5.99 -21.21
C TYR A 311 0.12 5.72 -19.74
N ASP A 312 -0.54 6.45 -18.83
CA ASP A 312 -0.54 6.22 -17.39
C ASP A 312 -1.88 5.60 -16.98
N LEU A 313 -1.88 4.30 -16.71
CA LEU A 313 -3.09 3.53 -16.46
C LEU A 313 -3.23 3.23 -14.96
N TYR A 314 -4.41 3.45 -14.41
CA TYR A 314 -4.68 3.56 -12.98
C TYR A 314 -3.96 4.79 -12.39
N CYS A 315 -4.02 5.92 -13.10
CA CYS A 315 -3.17 7.08 -12.82
C CYS A 315 -3.49 7.81 -11.50
N GLY A 316 -4.62 7.50 -10.85
CA GLY A 316 -5.03 8.20 -9.63
C GLY A 316 -5.10 9.71 -9.84
N ILE A 317 -4.40 10.47 -8.99
CA ILE A 317 -4.30 11.94 -9.11
C ILE A 317 -3.17 12.39 -10.06
N GLY A 318 -2.68 11.48 -10.92
CA GLY A 318 -1.72 11.77 -11.99
C GLY A 318 -0.25 11.76 -11.56
N THR A 319 0.10 11.21 -10.40
CA THR A 319 1.45 11.35 -9.85
C THR A 319 2.56 10.80 -10.76
N ILE A 320 2.40 9.60 -11.32
CA ILE A 320 3.43 9.02 -12.20
C ILE A 320 3.44 9.77 -13.55
N GLY A 321 2.29 9.90 -14.20
CA GLY A 321 2.20 10.53 -15.51
C GLY A 321 2.72 11.96 -15.53
N LEU A 322 2.38 12.78 -14.54
CA LEU A 322 2.84 14.16 -14.44
C LEU A 322 4.35 14.25 -14.21
N THR A 323 4.95 13.34 -13.41
CA THR A 323 6.41 13.30 -13.24
C THR A 323 7.15 12.91 -14.52
N LEU A 324 6.50 12.21 -15.44
CA LEU A 324 7.05 11.83 -16.75
C LEU A 324 6.84 12.90 -17.82
N ALA A 325 5.90 13.82 -17.65
CA ALA A 325 5.43 14.75 -18.68
C ALA A 325 6.55 15.62 -19.27
N SER A 326 7.51 16.06 -18.45
CA SER A 326 8.65 16.90 -18.92
C SER A 326 9.58 16.18 -19.91
N ARG A 327 9.50 14.84 -19.98
CA ARG A 327 10.33 13.99 -20.86
C ARG A 327 9.52 13.24 -21.90
N ALA A 328 8.21 13.49 -22.01
CA ALA A 328 7.30 12.87 -22.96
C ALA A 328 6.80 13.90 -23.99
N LEU A 329 6.43 13.45 -25.20
CA LEU A 329 5.67 14.25 -26.12
C LEU A 329 4.28 14.56 -25.55
N THR A 330 3.60 13.53 -25.07
CA THR A 330 2.28 13.65 -24.43
C THR A 330 2.06 12.51 -23.43
N VAL A 331 1.28 12.80 -22.40
CA VAL A 331 0.86 11.84 -21.38
C VAL A 331 -0.66 11.74 -21.38
N TRP A 332 -1.16 10.51 -21.36
CA TRP A 332 -2.59 10.21 -21.33
C TRP A 332 -2.91 9.33 -20.14
N GLY A 333 -3.56 9.90 -19.10
CA GLY A 333 -3.97 9.19 -17.91
C GLY A 333 -5.36 8.55 -18.04
N LEU A 334 -5.53 7.34 -17.51
CA LEU A 334 -6.82 6.66 -17.42
C LEU A 334 -7.05 6.17 -15.99
N GLU A 335 -8.15 6.60 -15.37
CA GLU A 335 -8.52 6.32 -13.99
C GLU A 335 -10.03 6.14 -13.87
N ALA A 336 -10.48 5.21 -13.04
CA ALA A 336 -11.89 4.91 -12.86
C ALA A 336 -12.65 5.99 -12.05
N SER A 337 -11.97 6.65 -11.11
CA SER A 337 -12.54 7.67 -10.24
C SER A 337 -12.56 9.03 -10.93
N GLU A 338 -13.76 9.57 -11.18
CA GLU A 338 -13.92 10.93 -11.71
C GLU A 338 -13.32 12.00 -10.80
N GLU A 339 -13.41 11.81 -9.47
CA GLU A 339 -12.79 12.70 -8.48
C GLU A 339 -11.26 12.71 -8.62
N SER A 340 -10.65 11.53 -8.79
CA SER A 340 -9.21 11.41 -9.00
C SER A 340 -8.76 12.04 -10.32
N VAL A 341 -9.54 11.88 -11.40
CA VAL A 341 -9.29 12.54 -12.69
C VAL A 341 -9.38 14.05 -12.57
N ALA A 342 -10.37 14.57 -11.86
CA ALA A 342 -10.46 16.02 -11.61
C ALA A 342 -9.23 16.53 -10.85
N CYS A 343 -8.79 15.81 -9.81
CA CYS A 343 -7.56 16.13 -9.10
C CYS A 343 -6.31 16.06 -10.01
N ALA A 344 -6.23 15.10 -10.93
CA ALA A 344 -5.12 14.98 -11.86
C ALA A 344 -5.03 16.18 -12.82
N LEU A 345 -6.17 16.67 -13.30
CA LEU A 345 -6.24 17.89 -14.12
C LEU A 345 -5.84 19.14 -13.33
N GLU A 346 -6.35 19.28 -12.09
CA GLU A 346 -5.93 20.37 -11.20
C GLU A 346 -4.41 20.33 -10.92
N ASN A 347 -3.85 19.13 -10.74
CA ASN A 347 -2.42 18.96 -10.51
C ASN A 347 -1.58 19.28 -11.76
N ALA A 348 -2.08 18.97 -12.95
CA ALA A 348 -1.44 19.39 -14.21
C ALA A 348 -1.39 20.92 -14.32
N ASP A 349 -2.53 21.58 -14.08
CA ASP A 349 -2.64 23.04 -14.12
C ASP A 349 -1.74 23.71 -13.05
N LEU A 350 -1.74 23.18 -11.81
CA LEU A 350 -0.92 23.68 -10.70
C LEU A 350 0.58 23.69 -11.05
N ASN A 351 1.02 22.73 -11.86
CA ASN A 351 2.41 22.59 -12.28
C ASN A 351 2.70 23.16 -13.68
N GLY A 352 1.72 23.78 -14.35
CA GLY A 352 1.87 24.32 -15.70
C GLY A 352 2.14 23.25 -16.78
N ILE A 353 1.69 22.00 -16.56
CA ILE A 353 1.89 20.86 -17.47
C ILE A 353 0.76 20.86 -18.49
N ALA A 354 1.07 21.25 -19.73
CA ALA A 354 0.11 21.37 -20.81
C ALA A 354 0.02 20.14 -21.74
N ASN A 355 0.96 19.19 -21.63
CA ASN A 355 1.05 18.01 -22.47
C ASN A 355 0.53 16.73 -21.79
N ALA A 356 -0.28 16.87 -20.73
CA ALA A 356 -0.95 15.77 -20.08
C ALA A 356 -2.47 15.90 -20.17
N ALA A 357 -3.16 14.80 -20.43
CA ALA A 357 -4.62 14.73 -20.48
C ALA A 357 -5.09 13.50 -19.69
N PHE A 358 -6.22 13.60 -19.01
CA PHE A 358 -6.76 12.56 -18.14
C PHE A 358 -8.20 12.22 -18.46
N PHE A 359 -8.56 10.94 -18.39
CA PHE A 359 -9.89 10.43 -18.71
C PHE A 359 -10.42 9.55 -17.58
N ALA A 360 -11.69 9.73 -17.26
CA ALA A 360 -12.42 8.83 -16.38
C ALA A 360 -12.85 7.56 -17.16
N GLY A 361 -12.48 6.40 -16.64
CA GLY A 361 -12.89 5.13 -17.22
C GLY A 361 -12.11 3.93 -16.68
N GLU A 362 -12.74 2.78 -16.74
CA GLU A 362 -12.13 1.51 -16.36
C GLU A 362 -11.11 1.05 -17.40
N VAL A 363 -9.89 0.71 -17.00
CA VAL A 363 -8.85 0.18 -17.91
C VAL A 363 -9.35 -1.03 -18.69
N GLY A 364 -10.12 -1.91 -18.05
CA GLY A 364 -10.73 -3.07 -18.68
C GLY A 364 -11.83 -2.77 -19.72
N SER A 365 -12.29 -1.55 -19.90
CA SER A 365 -13.35 -1.18 -20.88
C SER A 365 -12.99 0.02 -21.76
N SER A 366 -12.30 1.02 -21.24
CA SER A 366 -12.13 2.33 -21.90
C SER A 366 -10.82 2.47 -22.68
N LEU A 367 -9.92 1.47 -22.60
CA LEU A 367 -8.59 1.56 -23.21
C LEU A 367 -8.62 1.68 -24.74
N GLU A 368 -9.60 1.08 -25.42
CA GLU A 368 -9.76 1.21 -26.87
C GLU A 368 -10.22 2.61 -27.28
N GLU A 369 -11.12 3.22 -26.50
CA GLU A 369 -11.52 4.62 -26.71
C GLU A 369 -10.34 5.57 -26.52
N LEU A 370 -9.52 5.33 -25.48
CA LEU A 370 -8.30 6.10 -25.26
C LEU A 370 -7.38 5.99 -26.48
N ARG A 371 -7.16 4.78 -27.00
CA ARG A 371 -6.33 4.55 -28.19
C ARG A 371 -6.85 5.28 -29.43
N GLN A 372 -8.17 5.33 -29.63
CA GLN A 372 -8.76 6.07 -30.75
C GLN A 372 -8.53 7.58 -30.67
N ARG A 373 -8.47 8.12 -29.45
CA ARG A 373 -8.24 9.56 -29.23
C ARG A 373 -6.75 9.94 -29.26
N ALA A 374 -5.91 9.11 -28.65
CA ALA A 374 -4.50 9.42 -28.38
C ALA A 374 -3.51 8.74 -29.35
N GLY A 375 -3.97 7.80 -30.17
CA GLY A 375 -3.10 6.93 -30.96
C GLY A 375 -2.47 5.80 -30.13
N PRO A 376 -1.60 4.97 -30.73
CA PRO A 376 -0.90 3.91 -30.00
C PRO A 376 0.16 4.51 -29.05
N PRO A 377 0.35 3.96 -27.82
CA PRO A 377 1.39 4.42 -26.94
C PRO A 377 2.76 3.83 -27.31
N ASP A 378 3.81 4.60 -27.10
CA ASP A 378 5.21 4.14 -27.14
C ASP A 378 5.60 3.47 -25.82
N VAL A 379 5.01 3.97 -24.73
CA VAL A 379 5.19 3.45 -23.37
C VAL A 379 3.86 3.40 -22.66
N ALA A 380 3.55 2.26 -22.03
CA ALA A 380 2.46 2.17 -21.07
C ALA A 380 3.04 2.00 -19.65
N VAL A 381 2.57 2.81 -18.71
CA VAL A 381 2.85 2.66 -17.27
C VAL A 381 1.57 2.18 -16.61
N VAL A 382 1.66 1.18 -15.74
CA VAL A 382 0.51 0.65 -15.02
C VAL A 382 0.82 0.51 -13.53
N ASP A 383 -0.05 1.01 -12.67
CA ASP A 383 -0.02 0.82 -11.21
C ASP A 383 -1.36 0.25 -10.73
N PRO A 384 -1.65 -1.03 -11.02
CA PRO A 384 -2.95 -1.62 -10.75
C PRO A 384 -3.15 -1.90 -9.26
N PRO A 385 -4.39 -2.08 -8.80
CA PRO A 385 -4.69 -2.46 -7.42
C PRO A 385 -4.07 -3.82 -7.07
N ARG A 386 -4.08 -4.16 -5.80
CA ARG A 386 -3.43 -5.36 -5.21
C ARG A 386 -3.80 -6.70 -5.88
N ALA A 387 -4.96 -6.76 -6.53
CA ALA A 387 -5.40 -7.93 -7.31
C ALA A 387 -4.62 -8.10 -8.64
N GLY A 388 -3.80 -7.13 -9.03
CA GLY A 388 -3.13 -7.08 -10.32
C GLY A 388 -4.08 -6.75 -11.46
N LEU A 389 -3.61 -6.88 -12.69
CA LEU A 389 -4.45 -6.74 -13.88
C LEU A 389 -5.36 -7.95 -14.02
N SER A 390 -6.67 -7.70 -14.13
CA SER A 390 -7.61 -8.75 -14.50
C SER A 390 -7.28 -9.27 -15.92
N GLY A 391 -7.62 -10.53 -16.20
CA GLY A 391 -7.37 -11.09 -17.55
C GLY A 391 -7.99 -10.26 -18.69
N LYS A 392 -9.09 -9.53 -18.45
CA LYS A 392 -9.68 -8.59 -19.42
C LYS A 392 -8.80 -7.35 -19.61
N ALA A 393 -8.34 -6.74 -18.51
CA ALA A 393 -7.47 -5.56 -18.54
C ALA A 393 -6.11 -5.91 -19.18
N LEU A 394 -5.51 -7.03 -18.79
CA LEU A 394 -4.23 -7.49 -19.33
C LEU A 394 -4.29 -7.71 -20.85
N ARG A 395 -5.32 -8.41 -21.34
CA ARG A 395 -5.51 -8.61 -22.80
C ARG A 395 -5.69 -7.31 -23.57
N ARG A 396 -6.41 -6.34 -23.01
CA ARG A 396 -6.58 -5.03 -23.66
C ARG A 396 -5.31 -4.20 -23.63
N LEU A 397 -4.59 -4.20 -22.52
CA LEU A 397 -3.28 -3.57 -22.41
C LEU A 397 -2.30 -4.17 -23.44
N ALA A 398 -2.21 -5.48 -23.53
CA ALA A 398 -1.31 -6.15 -24.45
C ALA A 398 -1.63 -5.87 -25.93
N ARG A 399 -2.92 -5.66 -26.28
CA ARG A 399 -3.34 -5.25 -27.64
C ARG A 399 -2.97 -3.82 -28.01
N LEU A 400 -2.57 -2.97 -27.08
CA LEU A 400 -1.98 -1.67 -27.39
C LEU A 400 -0.65 -1.82 -28.12
N GLU A 401 0.00 -2.97 -27.93
CA GLU A 401 1.30 -3.31 -28.55
C GLU A 401 2.40 -2.31 -28.20
N ALA A 402 2.29 -1.64 -27.03
CA ALA A 402 3.30 -0.70 -26.56
C ALA A 402 4.68 -1.37 -26.54
N PRO A 403 5.71 -0.80 -27.19
CA PRO A 403 7.07 -1.35 -27.17
C PRO A 403 7.63 -1.56 -25.75
N ARG A 404 7.26 -0.70 -24.82
CA ARG A 404 7.69 -0.74 -23.41
C ARG A 404 6.47 -0.67 -22.50
N LEU A 405 6.43 -1.57 -21.50
CA LEU A 405 5.44 -1.59 -20.44
C LEU A 405 6.16 -1.53 -19.11
N VAL A 406 5.98 -0.44 -18.36
CA VAL A 406 6.45 -0.28 -16.99
C VAL A 406 5.31 -0.68 -16.05
N TYR A 407 5.54 -1.68 -15.20
CA TYR A 407 4.56 -2.21 -14.28
C TYR A 407 4.99 -1.95 -12.84
N VAL A 408 4.28 -1.12 -12.11
CA VAL A 408 4.42 -0.94 -10.66
C VAL A 408 3.46 -1.92 -9.97
N SER A 409 3.94 -2.67 -8.97
CA SER A 409 3.14 -3.74 -8.36
C SER A 409 3.39 -3.85 -6.86
N CYS A 410 2.32 -3.79 -6.08
CA CYS A 410 2.35 -4.07 -4.64
C CYS A 410 2.18 -5.56 -4.29
N ASN A 411 2.13 -6.45 -5.29
CA ASN A 411 1.91 -7.89 -5.07
C ASN A 411 2.73 -8.73 -6.05
N PRO A 412 3.85 -9.32 -5.61
CA PRO A 412 4.73 -10.10 -6.47
C PRO A 412 4.05 -11.33 -7.10
N THR A 413 3.01 -11.90 -6.45
CA THR A 413 2.35 -13.09 -6.98
C THR A 413 1.44 -12.76 -8.18
N THR A 414 0.76 -11.62 -8.14
CA THR A 414 -0.06 -11.15 -9.26
C THR A 414 0.81 -10.61 -10.40
N LEU A 415 1.90 -9.90 -10.09
CA LEU A 415 2.90 -9.50 -11.08
C LEU A 415 3.44 -10.72 -11.83
N ALA A 416 3.87 -11.76 -11.10
CA ALA A 416 4.40 -12.97 -11.69
C ALA A 416 3.37 -13.70 -12.58
N GLY A 417 2.11 -13.75 -12.16
CA GLY A 417 1.01 -14.29 -12.98
C GLY A 417 0.80 -13.52 -14.28
N ASN A 418 0.76 -12.18 -14.19
CA ASN A 418 0.65 -11.31 -15.34
C ASN A 418 1.88 -11.39 -16.27
N ALA A 419 3.10 -11.47 -15.69
CA ALA A 419 4.34 -11.66 -16.46
C ALA A 419 4.31 -12.95 -17.30
N LYS A 420 3.82 -14.06 -16.72
CA LYS A 420 3.67 -15.32 -17.43
C LYS A 420 2.72 -15.22 -18.63
N GLU A 421 1.56 -14.57 -18.44
CA GLU A 421 0.58 -14.39 -19.52
C GLU A 421 1.11 -13.44 -20.60
N LEU A 422 1.77 -12.34 -20.22
CA LEU A 422 2.41 -11.39 -21.13
C LEU A 422 3.47 -12.07 -22.00
N ALA A 423 4.31 -12.91 -21.40
CA ALA A 423 5.36 -13.62 -22.13
C ALA A 423 4.79 -14.71 -23.04
N ARG A 424 3.86 -15.53 -22.53
CA ARG A 424 3.33 -16.68 -23.30
C ARG A 424 2.45 -16.25 -24.46
N ASP A 425 1.58 -15.25 -24.27
CA ASP A 425 0.48 -14.98 -25.19
C ASP A 425 0.67 -13.70 -26.02
N TRP A 426 1.58 -12.79 -25.60
CA TRP A 426 1.65 -11.43 -26.14
C TRP A 426 3.03 -10.98 -26.60
N GLY A 427 4.05 -11.83 -26.47
CA GLY A 427 5.40 -11.53 -26.94
C GLY A 427 6.14 -10.45 -26.12
N TYR A 428 5.75 -10.24 -24.87
CA TYR A 428 6.50 -9.41 -23.94
C TYR A 428 7.53 -10.23 -23.17
N ARG A 429 8.70 -9.69 -22.97
CA ARG A 429 9.76 -10.26 -22.14
C ARG A 429 9.97 -9.34 -20.93
N LEU A 430 10.07 -9.94 -19.73
CA LEU A 430 10.53 -9.22 -18.56
C LEU A 430 12.01 -8.90 -18.76
N GLU A 431 12.35 -7.61 -18.83
CA GLU A 431 13.69 -7.12 -19.11
C GLU A 431 14.46 -6.76 -17.83
N ARG A 432 13.76 -6.09 -16.90
CA ARG A 432 14.30 -5.68 -15.60
C ARG A 432 13.18 -5.73 -14.56
N ALA A 433 13.52 -6.01 -13.31
CA ALA A 433 12.62 -5.84 -12.19
C ALA A 433 13.41 -5.45 -10.95
N ARG A 434 12.94 -4.44 -10.20
CA ARG A 434 13.55 -4.03 -8.93
C ARG A 434 12.50 -4.04 -7.83
N PRO A 435 12.67 -4.84 -6.77
CA PRO A 435 11.89 -4.72 -5.56
C PRO A 435 12.20 -3.39 -4.85
N MET A 436 11.19 -2.81 -4.19
CA MET A 436 11.29 -1.54 -3.47
C MET A 436 10.70 -1.73 -2.07
N ASP A 437 11.45 -1.39 -1.02
CA ASP A 437 10.93 -1.48 0.35
C ASP A 437 10.14 -0.22 0.73
N MET A 438 8.94 -0.09 0.16
CA MET A 438 7.99 0.99 0.46
C MET A 438 7.52 0.97 1.92
N PHE A 439 7.43 -0.22 2.54
CA PHE A 439 6.79 -0.42 3.85
C PHE A 439 7.67 -1.24 4.81
N PRO A 440 8.75 -0.65 5.37
CA PRO A 440 9.54 -1.28 6.41
C PRO A 440 8.69 -1.85 7.55
N HIS A 441 9.16 -2.92 8.17
CA HIS A 441 8.48 -3.62 9.28
C HIS A 441 7.15 -4.30 8.91
N THR A 442 6.79 -4.32 7.63
CA THR A 442 5.60 -4.99 7.10
C THR A 442 5.99 -6.02 6.02
N PRO A 443 5.12 -7.00 5.70
CA PRO A 443 5.41 -7.98 4.66
C PRO A 443 5.19 -7.46 3.22
N HIS A 444 4.86 -6.20 3.07
CA HIS A 444 4.59 -5.60 1.77
C HIS A 444 5.89 -5.22 1.06
N VAL A 445 5.94 -5.48 -0.23
CA VAL A 445 7.01 -5.11 -1.14
C VAL A 445 6.39 -4.56 -2.42
N GLU A 446 6.89 -3.42 -2.87
CA GLU A 446 6.59 -2.91 -4.20
C GLU A 446 7.63 -3.45 -5.18
N THR A 447 7.26 -3.55 -6.45
CA THR A 447 8.17 -3.96 -7.51
C THR A 447 7.91 -3.12 -8.75
N VAL A 448 8.94 -2.46 -9.26
CA VAL A 448 8.89 -1.83 -10.58
C VAL A 448 9.49 -2.80 -11.59
N ALA A 449 8.75 -3.13 -12.64
CA ALA A 449 9.15 -4.09 -13.66
C ALA A 449 9.03 -3.48 -15.06
N LEU A 450 10.05 -3.71 -15.89
CA LEU A 450 10.06 -3.33 -17.30
C LEU A 450 9.82 -4.57 -18.16
N PHE A 451 8.77 -4.52 -18.96
CA PHE A 451 8.53 -5.47 -20.03
C PHE A 451 8.80 -4.81 -21.38
N VAL A 452 9.51 -5.50 -22.25
CA VAL A 452 9.80 -5.08 -23.61
C VAL A 452 9.14 -6.06 -24.57
N ARG A 453 8.49 -5.53 -25.61
CA ARG A 453 7.87 -6.34 -26.64
C ARG A 453 8.87 -6.69 -27.74
N ASP A 454 9.01 -7.97 -28.05
CA ASP A 454 9.85 -8.44 -29.14
C ASP A 454 9.22 -8.04 -30.48
N GLN A 455 9.91 -7.20 -31.24
CA GLN A 455 9.45 -6.70 -32.57
C GLN A 455 9.60 -7.75 -33.68
N GLY A 456 9.34 -9.02 -33.46
CA GLY A 456 9.59 -10.05 -34.46
C GLY A 456 8.74 -11.31 -34.38
N THR A 457 8.12 -11.57 -33.25
CA THR A 457 7.32 -12.77 -33.01
C THR A 457 5.85 -12.43 -32.86
N ARG A 458 5.06 -12.47 -33.94
CA ARG A 458 3.62 -12.75 -33.76
C ARG A 458 3.54 -14.19 -33.26
N PRO A 459 2.96 -14.48 -32.10
CA PRO A 459 2.60 -15.85 -31.74
C PRO A 459 1.68 -16.33 -32.85
N GLY A 460 1.97 -17.51 -33.38
CA GLY A 460 1.25 -18.07 -34.53
C GLY A 460 -0.25 -18.13 -34.24
N VAL A 461 -0.99 -17.79 -35.29
CA VAL A 461 -2.42 -18.07 -35.46
C VAL A 461 -2.66 -19.57 -35.39
#